data_37c2685dd73b09ca40d70be80f499588
#
_entry.id   37c2685dd73b09ca40d70be80f499588
#
_cell.length_a   1.000
_cell.length_b   1.000
_cell.length_c   1.000
_cell.angle_alpha   90.00
_cell.angle_beta   90.00
_cell.angle_gamma   90.00
#
_symmetry.space_group_name_H-M   'P 1'
#
loop_
_entity.id
_entity.type
_entity.pdbx_description
1 polymer ?
#
loop_
_entity_poly.entity_id
_entity_poly.type
_entity_poly.pdbx_seq_one_letter_code
_entity_poly.pdbx_strand_id
1 'polypeptide(L)'
;MVETRIVPTFLVTADFWKSLPQMSTDEFPGTQGYIDDVYPNPGGSDMAAGYFALQPTDAPLDYLYEYDEMKVVLEGEFRLENLDTGQVATARARDAIFFPKGSRIRFTTPEGALAFYVGQRTFAP
;
A
#
# COMPACT_ATOMS: atom_id res chain seq x y z
N MET A 1 31.35 -30.80 5.45
CA MET A 1 30.20 -30.05 4.96
C MET A 1 30.41 -28.57 5.21
N VAL A 2 30.26 -27.76 4.18
CA VAL A 2 30.40 -26.31 4.31
C VAL A 2 29.02 -25.72 4.62
N GLU A 3 28.93 -25.03 5.72
CA GLU A 3 27.72 -24.32 6.09
C GLU A 3 27.62 -23.05 5.27
N THR A 4 26.52 -22.91 4.55
CA THR A 4 26.25 -21.71 3.77
C THR A 4 25.72 -20.62 4.71
N ARG A 5 26.45 -19.52 4.76
CA ARG A 5 26.05 -18.36 5.55
C ARG A 5 25.52 -17.26 4.67
N ILE A 6 24.32 -16.81 4.96
CA ILE A 6 23.74 -15.63 4.30
C ILE A 6 24.26 -14.39 5.02
N VAL A 7 24.94 -13.54 4.31
CA VAL A 7 25.41 -12.26 4.85
C VAL A 7 24.35 -11.22 4.57
N PRO A 8 23.77 -10.59 5.59
CA PRO A 8 22.76 -9.57 5.37
C PRO A 8 23.33 -8.38 4.58
N THR A 9 22.58 -7.95 3.59
CA THR A 9 22.91 -6.78 2.80
C THR A 9 21.67 -5.89 2.71
N PHE A 10 21.87 -4.61 2.46
CA PHE A 10 20.76 -3.71 2.18
C PHE A 10 20.56 -3.58 0.66
N LEU A 11 19.33 -3.21 0.29
CA LEU A 11 18.93 -3.02 -1.09
C LEU A 11 18.28 -1.66 -1.24
N VAL A 12 18.52 -1.02 -2.38
CA VAL A 12 17.87 0.25 -2.72
C VAL A 12 17.19 0.07 -4.07
N THR A 13 15.89 0.38 -4.12
CA THR A 13 15.19 0.44 -5.41
C THR A 13 15.20 1.87 -5.92
N ALA A 14 15.50 2.01 -7.20
CA ALA A 14 15.40 3.30 -7.88
C ALA A 14 14.19 3.25 -8.82
N ASP A 15 13.36 4.29 -8.78
CA ASP A 15 12.24 4.45 -9.71
C ASP A 15 11.18 3.33 -9.73
N PHE A 16 11.17 2.47 -8.72
CA PHE A 16 10.23 1.36 -8.63
C PHE A 16 8.77 1.82 -8.71
N TRP A 17 8.47 2.96 -8.08
CA TRP A 17 7.13 3.54 -8.03
C TRP A 17 6.62 4.07 -9.38
N LYS A 18 7.51 4.20 -10.38
CA LYS A 18 7.14 4.73 -11.71
C LYS A 18 6.45 3.70 -12.61
N SER A 19 6.55 2.41 -12.30
CA SER A 19 6.04 1.34 -13.14
C SER A 19 5.26 0.30 -12.36
N LEU A 20 4.40 0.75 -11.45
CA LEU A 20 3.56 -0.14 -10.65
C LEU A 20 2.48 -0.79 -11.52
N PRO A 21 2.23 -2.10 -11.38
CA PRO A 21 1.13 -2.75 -12.08
C PRO A 21 -0.22 -2.29 -11.55
N GLN A 22 -1.20 -2.25 -12.43
CA GLN A 22 -2.57 -1.89 -12.05
C GLN A 22 -3.20 -2.98 -11.20
N MET A 23 -3.93 -2.57 -10.18
CA MET A 23 -4.75 -3.46 -9.37
C MET A 23 -5.89 -4.03 -10.21
N SER A 24 -6.36 -5.24 -9.84
CA SER A 24 -7.43 -5.91 -10.56
C SER A 24 -8.69 -5.04 -10.66
N THR A 25 -9.15 -4.80 -11.87
CA THR A 25 -10.40 -4.09 -12.11
C THR A 25 -11.63 -4.99 -11.91
N ASP A 26 -11.43 -6.30 -11.79
CA ASP A 26 -12.48 -7.23 -11.40
C ASP A 26 -12.81 -7.10 -9.92
N GLU A 27 -11.77 -6.93 -9.07
CA GLU A 27 -11.95 -6.71 -7.64
C GLU A 27 -12.30 -5.26 -7.33
N PHE A 28 -11.75 -4.31 -8.08
CA PHE A 28 -11.91 -2.87 -7.85
C PHE A 28 -12.41 -2.18 -9.12
N PRO A 29 -13.67 -2.46 -9.53
CA PRO A 29 -14.18 -1.96 -10.81
C PRO A 29 -14.25 -0.43 -10.85
N GLY A 30 -13.88 0.13 -12.00
CA GLY A 30 -13.92 1.56 -12.24
C GLY A 30 -12.81 2.36 -11.56
N THR A 31 -11.85 1.70 -10.92
CA THR A 31 -10.73 2.37 -10.23
C THR A 31 -9.46 2.34 -11.06
N GLN A 32 -8.51 3.23 -10.73
CA GLN A 32 -7.17 3.24 -11.27
C GLN A 32 -6.16 3.27 -10.12
N GLY A 33 -6.04 2.14 -9.44
CA GLY A 33 -5.05 1.90 -8.40
C GLY A 33 -3.88 1.08 -8.94
N TYR A 34 -2.69 1.36 -8.44
CA TYR A 34 -1.45 0.69 -8.86
C TYR A 34 -0.67 0.32 -7.60
N ILE A 35 -0.21 -0.91 -7.51
CA ILE A 35 0.43 -1.40 -6.29
C ILE A 35 1.44 -2.50 -6.61
N ASP A 36 2.55 -2.50 -5.90
CA ASP A 36 3.44 -3.65 -5.86
C ASP A 36 4.32 -3.60 -4.62
N ASP A 37 4.62 -4.79 -4.09
CA ASP A 37 5.61 -4.95 -3.03
C ASP A 37 7.02 -4.80 -3.61
N VAL A 38 7.93 -4.22 -2.83
CA VAL A 38 9.26 -3.87 -3.32
C VAL A 38 10.16 -5.09 -3.41
N TYR A 39 10.22 -5.90 -2.35
CA TYR A 39 11.09 -7.06 -2.29
C TYR A 39 10.38 -8.27 -1.73
N PRO A 40 10.75 -9.49 -2.19
CA PRO A 40 10.37 -10.70 -1.45
C PRO A 40 11.04 -10.66 -0.08
N ASN A 41 10.35 -11.19 0.93
CA ASN A 41 10.89 -11.30 2.28
C ASN A 41 11.46 -12.70 2.48
N PRO A 42 12.75 -12.93 2.18
CA PRO A 42 13.32 -14.28 2.20
C PRO A 42 13.45 -14.86 3.60
N GLY A 43 13.42 -14.03 4.64
CA GLY A 43 13.48 -14.50 6.03
C GLY A 43 12.18 -15.06 6.55
N GLY A 44 11.08 -14.95 5.78
CA GLY A 44 9.78 -15.48 6.16
C GLY A 44 9.09 -14.72 7.29
N SER A 45 9.61 -13.56 7.71
CA SER A 45 8.92 -12.71 8.68
C SER A 45 7.71 -12.04 8.04
N ASP A 46 6.67 -11.81 8.84
CA ASP A 46 5.42 -11.23 8.37
C ASP A 46 5.57 -9.72 8.22
N MET A 47 6.25 -9.31 7.17
CA MET A 47 6.45 -7.91 6.83
C MET A 47 6.60 -7.78 5.32
N ALA A 48 5.76 -6.96 4.72
CA ALA A 48 5.84 -6.62 3.31
C ALA A 48 5.69 -5.12 3.13
N ALA A 49 6.47 -4.55 2.22
CA ALA A 49 6.46 -3.12 1.97
C ALA A 49 6.45 -2.84 0.47
N GLY A 50 5.86 -1.74 0.08
CA GLY A 50 5.78 -1.36 -1.32
C GLY A 50 5.19 0.02 -1.54
N TYR A 51 4.77 0.26 -2.76
CA TYR A 51 4.19 1.53 -3.18
C TYR A 51 2.77 1.33 -3.67
N PHE A 52 1.92 2.29 -3.35
CA PHE A 52 0.53 2.36 -3.79
C PHE A 52 0.28 3.73 -4.40
N ALA A 53 -0.21 3.74 -5.64
CA ALA A 53 -0.62 4.96 -6.32
C ALA A 53 -2.09 4.87 -6.69
N LEU A 54 -2.81 5.99 -6.59
CA LEU A 54 -4.21 6.07 -6.95
C LEU A 54 -4.42 7.28 -7.86
N GLN A 55 -5.16 7.08 -8.94
CA GLN A 55 -5.60 8.16 -9.82
C GLN A 55 -7.07 8.49 -9.56
N PRO A 56 -7.50 9.74 -9.81
CA PRO A 56 -8.90 10.12 -9.59
C PRO A 56 -9.82 9.36 -10.56
N THR A 57 -10.90 8.80 -9.99
CA THR A 57 -11.96 8.13 -10.73
C THR A 57 -13.29 8.38 -10.01
N ASP A 58 -14.41 8.18 -10.71
CA ASP A 58 -15.72 8.32 -10.09
C ASP A 58 -15.97 7.19 -9.07
N ALA A 59 -15.47 5.99 -9.35
CA ALA A 59 -15.58 4.87 -8.44
C ALA A 59 -14.50 4.95 -7.35
N PRO A 60 -14.87 4.85 -6.06
CA PRO A 60 -13.90 4.78 -4.99
C PRO A 60 -13.24 3.40 -4.92
N LEU A 61 -12.06 3.33 -4.33
CA LEU A 61 -11.38 2.07 -4.07
C LEU A 61 -11.63 1.68 -2.63
N ASP A 62 -12.41 0.62 -2.43
CA ASP A 62 -12.73 0.10 -1.11
C ASP A 62 -11.85 -1.11 -0.80
N TYR A 63 -11.15 -1.08 0.33
CA TYR A 63 -10.22 -2.12 0.72
C TYR A 63 -10.48 -2.61 2.14
N LEU A 64 -10.51 -3.94 2.32
CA LEU A 64 -10.57 -4.58 3.63
C LEU A 64 -9.14 -4.98 4.03
N TYR A 65 -8.67 -4.45 5.15
CA TYR A 65 -7.37 -4.81 5.69
C TYR A 65 -7.48 -6.08 6.53
N GLU A 66 -6.87 -7.16 6.06
CA GLU A 66 -6.82 -8.42 6.79
C GLU A 66 -5.55 -8.52 7.66
N TYR A 67 -4.82 -7.44 7.79
CA TYR A 67 -3.56 -7.30 8.53
C TYR A 67 -3.39 -5.84 8.95
N ASP A 68 -2.49 -5.60 9.91
CA ASP A 68 -2.11 -4.22 10.27
C ASP A 68 -1.23 -3.63 9.17
N GLU A 69 -1.49 -2.38 8.80
CA GLU A 69 -0.71 -1.68 7.79
C GLU A 69 -0.45 -0.24 8.19
N MET A 70 0.77 0.22 7.91
CA MET A 70 1.14 1.62 8.00
C MET A 70 1.42 2.16 6.61
N LYS A 71 1.05 3.43 6.39
CA LYS A 71 1.30 4.15 5.15
C LYS A 71 1.89 5.51 5.45
N VAL A 72 2.80 5.97 4.59
CA VAL A 72 3.18 7.37 4.56
C VAL A 72 2.88 7.90 3.15
N VAL A 73 2.19 9.03 3.09
CA VAL A 73 1.89 9.68 1.82
C VAL A 73 3.14 10.39 1.32
N LEU A 74 3.51 10.14 0.07
CA LEU A 74 4.68 10.74 -0.56
C LEU A 74 4.31 11.93 -1.44
N GLU A 75 3.21 11.82 -2.18
CA GLU A 75 2.73 12.84 -3.10
C GLU A 75 1.21 12.89 -3.09
N GLY A 76 0.66 14.08 -3.30
CA GLY A 76 -0.79 14.28 -3.41
C GLY A 76 -1.52 14.11 -2.10
N GLU A 77 -2.80 13.76 -2.18
CA GLU A 77 -3.61 13.51 -1.00
C GLU A 77 -4.57 12.35 -1.22
N PHE A 78 -4.76 11.56 -0.18
CA PHE A 78 -5.81 10.57 -0.09
C PHE A 78 -6.94 11.08 0.78
N ARG A 79 -8.16 10.90 0.34
CA ARG A 79 -9.35 11.07 1.18
C ARG A 79 -9.79 9.70 1.63
N LEU A 80 -9.95 9.55 2.92
CA LEU A 80 -10.18 8.26 3.57
C LEU A 80 -11.52 8.28 4.29
N GLU A 81 -12.25 7.18 4.16
CA GLU A 81 -13.47 6.97 4.93
C GLU A 81 -13.45 5.57 5.54
N ASN A 82 -13.67 5.50 6.85
CA ASN A 82 -13.91 4.23 7.52
C ASN A 82 -15.36 3.83 7.29
N LEU A 83 -15.59 2.76 6.54
CA LEU A 83 -16.93 2.35 6.14
C LEU A 83 -17.77 1.79 7.30
N ASP A 84 -17.12 1.38 8.40
CA ASP A 84 -17.84 0.87 9.58
C ASP A 84 -18.24 1.96 10.56
N THR A 85 -17.45 3.04 10.66
CA THR A 85 -17.68 4.10 11.65
C THR A 85 -18.14 5.42 11.05
N GLY A 86 -17.94 5.61 9.75
CA GLY A 86 -18.20 6.89 9.10
C GLY A 86 -17.12 7.94 9.32
N GLN A 87 -16.02 7.59 10.00
CA GLN A 87 -14.89 8.51 10.16
C GLN A 87 -14.32 8.89 8.80
N VAL A 88 -14.08 10.18 8.61
CA VAL A 88 -13.42 10.70 7.41
C VAL A 88 -12.17 11.47 7.77
N ALA A 89 -11.15 11.36 6.93
CA ALA A 89 -9.89 12.08 7.11
C ALA A 89 -9.24 12.31 5.75
N THR A 90 -8.37 13.31 5.69
CA THR A 90 -7.52 13.57 4.54
C THR A 90 -6.08 13.41 4.97
N ALA A 91 -5.31 12.63 4.20
CA ALA A 91 -3.89 12.45 4.42
C ALA A 91 -3.12 13.05 3.24
N ARG A 92 -2.18 13.93 3.52
CA ARG A 92 -1.36 14.64 2.55
C ARG A 92 0.09 14.20 2.63
N ALA A 93 0.91 14.66 1.71
CA ALA A 93 2.33 14.35 1.70
C ALA A 93 2.97 14.54 3.08
N ARG A 94 3.71 13.52 3.53
CA ARG A 94 4.38 13.39 4.83
C ARG A 94 3.47 12.96 5.98
N ASP A 95 2.16 12.87 5.77
CA ASP A 95 1.29 12.29 6.79
C ASP A 95 1.45 10.77 6.82
N ALA A 96 1.43 10.23 8.03
CA ALA A 96 1.44 8.78 8.26
C ALA A 96 0.05 8.31 8.66
N ILE A 97 -0.31 7.11 8.22
CA ILE A 97 -1.60 6.51 8.48
C ILE A 97 -1.37 5.12 9.07
N PHE A 98 -2.18 4.74 10.04
CA PHE A 98 -2.21 3.37 10.54
C PHE A 98 -3.60 2.78 10.31
N PHE A 99 -3.64 1.63 9.64
CA PHE A 99 -4.87 0.86 9.44
C PHE A 99 -4.81 -0.41 10.28
N PRO A 100 -5.59 -0.49 11.37
CA PRO A 100 -5.67 -1.73 12.14
C PRO A 100 -6.30 -2.86 11.33
N LYS A 101 -5.88 -4.09 11.61
CA LYS A 101 -6.51 -5.27 11.05
C LYS A 101 -8.03 -5.22 11.25
N GLY A 102 -8.78 -5.52 10.18
CA GLY A 102 -10.23 -5.45 10.18
C GLY A 102 -10.79 -4.14 9.66
N SER A 103 -9.93 -3.15 9.38
CA SER A 103 -10.39 -1.86 8.85
C SER A 103 -10.94 -1.99 7.44
N ARG A 104 -12.08 -1.37 7.20
CA ARG A 104 -12.71 -1.28 5.87
C ARG A 104 -12.64 0.18 5.45
N ILE A 105 -11.78 0.46 4.49
CA ILE A 105 -11.41 1.83 4.14
C ILE A 105 -11.76 2.13 2.70
N ARG A 106 -12.39 3.28 2.49
CA ARG A 106 -12.63 3.83 1.16
C ARG A 106 -11.59 4.87 0.84
N PHE A 107 -10.90 4.69 -0.28
CA PHE A 107 -9.88 5.60 -0.77
C PHE A 107 -10.41 6.38 -1.96
N THR A 108 -10.25 7.69 -1.94
CA THR A 108 -10.41 8.56 -3.10
C THR A 108 -9.26 9.56 -3.13
N THR A 109 -9.05 10.19 -4.26
CA THR A 109 -8.03 11.23 -4.41
C THR A 109 -8.54 12.28 -5.38
N PRO A 110 -8.36 13.58 -5.10
CA PRO A 110 -8.81 14.62 -6.02
C PRO A 110 -7.93 14.77 -7.27
N GLU A 111 -6.62 14.54 -7.15
CA GLU A 111 -5.68 14.81 -8.25
C GLU A 111 -4.64 13.71 -8.46
N GLY A 112 -4.69 12.65 -7.68
CA GLY A 112 -3.71 11.59 -7.66
C GLY A 112 -2.89 11.61 -6.39
N ALA A 113 -2.42 10.42 -5.98
CA ALA A 113 -1.62 10.28 -4.78
C ALA A 113 -0.72 9.07 -4.87
N LEU A 114 0.41 9.13 -4.15
CA LEU A 114 1.39 8.06 -4.03
C LEU A 114 1.74 7.88 -2.57
N ALA A 115 1.79 6.64 -2.12
CA ALA A 115 2.18 6.29 -0.76
C ALA A 115 3.15 5.12 -0.73
N PHE A 116 3.95 5.06 0.34
CA PHE A 116 4.72 3.89 0.70
C PHE A 116 4.03 3.19 1.87
N TYR A 117 3.94 1.87 1.84
CA TYR A 117 3.28 1.11 2.89
C TYR A 117 4.16 0.01 3.45
N VAL A 118 3.88 -0.36 4.70
CA VAL A 118 4.42 -1.55 5.36
C VAL A 118 3.25 -2.30 5.98
N GLY A 119 3.05 -3.55 5.57
CA GLY A 119 1.99 -4.40 6.08
C GLY A 119 2.54 -5.60 6.84
N GLN A 120 1.83 -6.01 7.88
CA GLN A 120 2.17 -7.21 8.64
C GLN A 120 1.62 -8.45 7.93
N ARG A 121 2.27 -8.80 6.84
CA ARG A 121 1.92 -9.96 6.03
C ARG A 121 3.15 -10.46 5.29
N THR A 122 3.06 -11.65 4.70
CA THR A 122 4.11 -12.15 3.82
C THR A 122 4.08 -11.40 2.49
N PHE A 123 5.19 -11.47 1.75
CA PHE A 123 5.28 -10.88 0.41
C PHE A 123 4.27 -11.58 -0.51
N ALA A 124 3.26 -10.83 -0.91
CA ALA A 124 2.28 -11.22 -1.92
C ALA A 124 1.42 -10.00 -2.22
N PRO A 125 1.50 -9.47 -3.41
CA PRO A 125 0.65 -8.37 -3.80
C PRO A 125 -0.82 -8.76 -3.87
#